data_ac76d7b72e4fde39fda8871efe9d5d7f
#
_entry.id   ac76d7b72e4fde39fda8871efe9d5d7f
#
_cell.length_a   1.000
_cell.length_b   1.000
_cell.length_c   1.000
_cell.angle_alpha   90.00
_cell.angle_beta   90.00
_cell.angle_gamma   90.00
#
_symmetry.space_group_name_H-M   'P 1'
#
loop_
_entity.id
_entity.type
_entity.pdbx_description
1 polymer ?
#
loop_
_entity_poly.entity_id
_entity_poly.type
_entity_poly.pdbx_seq_one_letter_code
_entity_poly.pdbx_strand_id
1 'polypeptide(L)'
;MNRTFAISAAAFLAGAALLALIVLGLGGWEWPPRFDAPGDGHEGHDMSAPATEAEREILYWRAPMDPNFTSDRPGKSPMGMDLVPVYADPAPAEREILHWRAPMDPNFISDRPGKSPMGMDLVPVYADEAASQPEGTVRIDPSFVQRIGVRTAPVERRDIAQTIRTVGTLAHNDKQIAWINTKFDGWIENVAVNYLGETVEEGQVLFDIYSPQLVTTQNEYLQAVRYAERLDASRYPDVAARAHSLVESARARLRFWDVTDEQIESLEGEQTPRRTLSVVSPVTGVVVDKMDEALDGMYVRPGMNLYKVADLTTIWVDVEIFEHQVEAMRIGQRAEVELPYVPGRPYTGFVRYLYPHFNQETRTMTVSIELANPDLTLRAGMYANVTFDVPVARNALTVPEEAVIRSGTRELVVLELSRGLFRVAEITLGASGDGVFEVRDGVGEGDRIVVSAQFLIDSESNLTQAIRALDEEPAQEETEAPAAGTAHNHH
;
A
#
# COMPACT_ATOMS: atom_id res chain seq x y z
N MET A 1 -52.50 2.63 -10.86
CA MET A 1 -51.57 1.51 -10.95
C MET A 1 -51.30 1.13 -12.41
N ASN A 2 -50.80 1.96 -13.32
CA ASN A 2 -50.49 1.58 -14.72
C ASN A 2 -49.54 2.58 -15.46
N ARG A 3 -48.83 3.47 -14.74
CA ARG A 3 -47.88 4.42 -15.39
C ARG A 3 -46.41 4.17 -15.07
N THR A 4 -46.09 3.40 -14.05
CA THR A 4 -44.71 3.08 -13.64
C THR A 4 -44.13 1.85 -14.38
N PHE A 5 -44.96 0.96 -14.92
CA PHE A 5 -44.48 -0.21 -15.67
C PHE A 5 -44.04 0.11 -17.12
N ALA A 6 -44.57 1.17 -17.72
CA ALA A 6 -44.22 1.56 -19.11
C ALA A 6 -42.85 2.23 -19.23
N ILE A 7 -42.36 2.87 -18.17
CA ILE A 7 -41.06 3.59 -18.17
C ILE A 7 -39.90 2.59 -18.00
N SER A 8 -40.10 1.51 -17.23
CA SER A 8 -39.05 0.49 -17.04
C SER A 8 -38.80 -0.38 -18.28
N ALA A 9 -39.87 -0.65 -19.09
CA ALA A 9 -39.72 -1.43 -20.34
C ALA A 9 -39.01 -0.64 -21.46
N ALA A 10 -39.21 0.66 -21.54
CA ALA A 10 -38.54 1.52 -22.50
C ALA A 10 -37.05 1.71 -22.23
N ALA A 11 -36.64 1.76 -20.96
CA ALA A 11 -35.24 1.85 -20.56
C ALA A 11 -34.45 0.56 -20.85
N PHE A 12 -35.12 -0.60 -20.74
CA PHE A 12 -34.47 -1.89 -21.01
C PHE A 12 -34.25 -2.14 -22.51
N LEU A 13 -35.18 -1.71 -23.35
CA LEU A 13 -35.07 -1.83 -24.81
C LEU A 13 -34.03 -0.82 -25.40
N ALA A 14 -33.87 0.37 -24.81
CA ALA A 14 -32.85 1.31 -25.21
C ALA A 14 -31.43 0.84 -24.86
N GLY A 15 -31.25 0.18 -23.71
CA GLY A 15 -29.97 -0.42 -23.30
C GLY A 15 -29.53 -1.58 -24.20
N ALA A 16 -30.47 -2.44 -24.61
CA ALA A 16 -30.18 -3.57 -25.50
C ALA A 16 -29.82 -3.11 -26.93
N ALA A 17 -30.43 -2.04 -27.43
CA ALA A 17 -30.11 -1.45 -28.76
C ALA A 17 -28.73 -0.79 -28.77
N LEU A 18 -28.30 -0.18 -27.66
CA LEU A 18 -26.96 0.43 -27.55
C LEU A 18 -25.85 -0.63 -27.48
N LEU A 19 -26.11 -1.76 -26.83
CA LEU A 19 -25.17 -2.89 -26.75
C LEU A 19 -25.03 -3.58 -28.13
N ALA A 20 -26.10 -3.71 -28.90
CA ALA A 20 -26.06 -4.24 -30.26
C ALA A 20 -25.31 -3.36 -31.24
N LEU A 21 -25.36 -2.03 -31.08
CA LEU A 21 -24.63 -1.07 -31.92
C LEU A 21 -23.13 -1.06 -31.62
N ILE A 22 -22.73 -1.30 -30.39
CA ILE A 22 -21.32 -1.41 -30.00
C ILE A 22 -20.70 -2.69 -30.54
N VAL A 23 -21.45 -3.80 -30.57
CA VAL A 23 -20.97 -5.09 -31.10
C VAL A 23 -20.88 -5.10 -32.63
N LEU A 24 -21.71 -4.30 -33.34
CA LEU A 24 -21.68 -4.20 -34.79
C LEU A 24 -20.74 -3.10 -35.34
N GLY A 25 -20.25 -2.20 -34.47
CA GLY A 25 -19.38 -1.07 -34.87
C GLY A 25 -17.88 -1.33 -34.77
N LEU A 26 -17.44 -2.45 -34.15
CA LEU A 26 -16.05 -2.85 -34.07
C LEU A 26 -15.78 -4.02 -35.03
N GLY A 27 -15.74 -3.68 -36.32
CA GLY A 27 -15.28 -4.59 -37.35
C GLY A 27 -13.80 -4.94 -37.17
N GLY A 28 -13.51 -6.23 -37.16
CA GLY A 28 -12.17 -6.75 -37.37
C GLY A 28 -11.50 -7.41 -36.18
N TRP A 29 -12.07 -8.47 -35.67
CA TRP A 29 -11.29 -9.43 -34.90
C TRP A 29 -11.18 -10.71 -35.71
N GLU A 30 -10.01 -10.90 -36.36
CA GLU A 30 -9.64 -12.14 -36.97
C GLU A 30 -9.39 -13.18 -35.87
N TRP A 31 -10.04 -14.32 -35.99
CA TRP A 31 -9.82 -15.50 -35.14
C TRP A 31 -8.43 -16.07 -35.43
N PRO A 32 -7.69 -16.55 -34.43
CA PRO A 32 -6.45 -17.27 -34.68
C PRO A 32 -6.74 -18.57 -35.45
N PRO A 33 -5.80 -19.00 -36.33
CA PRO A 33 -5.99 -20.16 -37.18
C PRO A 33 -6.14 -21.44 -36.37
N ARG A 34 -7.03 -22.31 -36.84
CA ARG A 34 -7.22 -23.66 -36.36
C ARG A 34 -5.90 -24.43 -36.44
N PHE A 35 -5.50 -25.02 -35.34
CA PHE A 35 -4.49 -26.10 -35.35
C PHE A 35 -5.10 -27.33 -36.02
N ASP A 36 -4.68 -27.59 -37.24
CA ASP A 36 -4.84 -28.93 -37.86
C ASP A 36 -3.82 -29.87 -37.25
N ALA A 37 -4.28 -31.02 -36.82
CA ALA A 37 -3.42 -32.10 -36.35
C ALA A 37 -2.52 -32.59 -37.53
N PRO A 38 -1.21 -32.81 -37.32
CA PRO A 38 -0.37 -33.35 -38.35
C PRO A 38 -0.65 -34.85 -38.54
N GLY A 39 -1.04 -35.21 -39.78
CA GLY A 39 -1.06 -36.56 -40.27
C GLY A 39 0.36 -37.12 -40.40
N ASP A 40 0.47 -38.41 -40.15
CA ASP A 40 1.67 -39.21 -40.36
C ASP A 40 2.20 -39.08 -41.79
N GLY A 41 3.36 -38.43 -41.93
CA GLY A 41 4.14 -38.37 -43.15
C GLY A 41 5.61 -38.43 -42.79
N HIS A 42 6.19 -39.63 -42.93
CA HIS A 42 7.61 -39.83 -42.93
C HIS A 42 8.23 -39.14 -44.15
N GLU A 43 8.81 -37.97 -43.98
CA GLU A 43 9.78 -37.39 -44.93
C GLU A 43 11.06 -37.03 -44.18
N GLY A 44 12.17 -37.48 -44.80
CA GLY A 44 13.50 -37.50 -44.21
C GLY A 44 14.00 -36.12 -43.78
N HIS A 45 14.52 -36.07 -42.60
CA HIS A 45 15.39 -35.00 -42.16
C HIS A 45 16.71 -35.09 -42.91
N ASP A 46 16.88 -34.20 -43.86
CA ASP A 46 18.18 -33.84 -44.43
C ASP A 46 18.99 -33.15 -43.32
N MET A 47 19.77 -33.97 -42.61
CA MET A 47 20.77 -33.49 -41.67
C MET A 47 21.93 -32.96 -42.50
N SER A 48 21.92 -31.68 -42.78
CA SER A 48 23.16 -30.95 -43.18
C SER A 48 24.23 -31.19 -42.14
N ALA A 49 25.13 -32.10 -42.45
CA ALA A 49 26.32 -32.42 -41.69
C ALA A 49 27.17 -31.15 -41.51
N PRO A 50 27.72 -30.87 -40.32
CA PRO A 50 28.79 -29.90 -40.19
C PRO A 50 30.02 -30.48 -40.91
N ALA A 51 30.56 -29.70 -41.81
CA ALA A 51 31.76 -30.00 -42.57
C ALA A 51 32.93 -30.35 -41.65
N THR A 52 33.75 -31.28 -42.16
CA THR A 52 35.02 -31.79 -41.68
C THR A 52 34.94 -33.11 -40.87
N GLU A 53 34.59 -34.20 -41.55
CA GLU A 53 35.21 -35.48 -41.27
C GLU A 53 36.62 -35.45 -41.85
N ALA A 54 37.52 -34.75 -41.22
CA ALA A 54 38.94 -34.89 -41.46
C ALA A 54 39.41 -36.19 -40.79
N GLU A 55 39.85 -37.17 -41.62
CA GLU A 55 40.72 -38.32 -41.34
C GLU A 55 40.81 -38.72 -39.86
N ARG A 56 39.77 -39.38 -39.39
CA ARG A 56 39.89 -40.10 -38.12
C ARG A 56 40.52 -41.49 -38.47
N GLU A 57 41.59 -41.80 -37.82
CA GLU A 57 42.24 -43.09 -37.94
C GLU A 57 41.34 -44.22 -37.38
N ILE A 58 41.00 -45.21 -38.22
CA ILE A 58 40.18 -46.36 -37.82
C ILE A 58 41.07 -47.32 -37.07
N LEU A 59 40.81 -47.52 -35.76
CA LEU A 59 41.60 -48.47 -34.96
C LEU A 59 41.26 -49.92 -35.30
N TYR A 60 40.03 -50.27 -35.46
CA TYR A 60 39.54 -51.61 -35.81
C TYR A 60 38.05 -51.54 -36.17
N TRP A 61 37.56 -52.69 -36.73
CA TRP A 61 36.15 -52.85 -37.06
C TRP A 61 35.51 -53.83 -36.08
N ARG A 62 34.32 -53.57 -35.58
CA ARG A 62 33.61 -54.36 -34.56
C ARG A 62 32.24 -54.80 -35.04
N ALA A 63 31.79 -55.97 -34.62
CA ALA A 63 30.42 -56.40 -34.87
C ALA A 63 29.43 -55.78 -33.96
N PRO A 64 28.27 -55.23 -34.43
CA PRO A 64 27.29 -54.55 -33.61
C PRO A 64 26.66 -55.37 -32.48
N MET A 65 26.53 -56.69 -32.66
CA MET A 65 25.88 -57.58 -31.70
C MET A 65 26.87 -58.46 -30.92
N ASP A 66 28.14 -58.53 -31.30
CA ASP A 66 29.21 -59.24 -30.59
C ASP A 66 30.41 -58.28 -30.34
N PRO A 67 30.48 -57.65 -29.18
CA PRO A 67 31.55 -56.70 -28.85
C PRO A 67 32.96 -57.33 -28.85
N ASN A 68 33.09 -58.64 -28.75
CA ASN A 68 34.37 -59.36 -28.69
C ASN A 68 34.92 -59.71 -30.07
N PHE A 69 34.07 -59.62 -31.10
CA PHE A 69 34.54 -59.85 -32.48
C PHE A 69 35.07 -58.58 -33.13
N THR A 70 36.37 -58.47 -33.29
CA THR A 70 37.06 -57.32 -33.90
C THR A 70 37.87 -57.81 -35.14
N SER A 71 38.03 -56.93 -36.13
CA SER A 71 38.76 -57.15 -37.35
C SER A 71 39.56 -55.92 -37.79
N ASP A 72 40.73 -56.09 -38.31
CA ASP A 72 41.57 -55.01 -38.83
C ASP A 72 41.14 -54.55 -40.25
N ARG A 73 40.11 -55.18 -40.83
CA ARG A 73 39.63 -54.85 -42.18
C ARG A 73 38.11 -54.78 -42.21
N PRO A 74 37.54 -53.92 -43.09
CA PRO A 74 36.10 -53.87 -43.29
C PRO A 74 35.60 -55.23 -43.87
N GLY A 75 34.45 -55.70 -43.39
CA GLY A 75 33.90 -57.00 -43.83
C GLY A 75 32.61 -57.32 -43.07
N LYS A 76 32.22 -58.63 -43.14
CA LYS A 76 31.06 -59.12 -42.41
C LYS A 76 31.49 -60.02 -41.27
N SER A 77 30.79 -60.01 -40.21
CA SER A 77 30.91 -60.88 -39.05
C SER A 77 30.55 -62.36 -39.49
N PRO A 78 30.93 -63.37 -38.72
CA PRO A 78 30.53 -64.79 -39.00
C PRO A 78 29.02 -65.00 -39.08
N MET A 79 28.22 -64.02 -38.50
CA MET A 79 26.76 -64.06 -38.57
C MET A 79 26.19 -63.20 -39.72
N GLY A 80 27.02 -62.71 -40.65
CA GLY A 80 26.61 -62.04 -41.88
C GLY A 80 26.33 -60.54 -41.76
N MET A 81 26.56 -59.92 -40.61
CA MET A 81 26.35 -58.48 -40.36
C MET A 81 27.58 -57.66 -40.71
N ASP A 82 27.38 -56.44 -41.22
CA ASP A 82 28.46 -55.54 -41.56
C ASP A 82 29.16 -55.05 -40.31
N LEU A 83 30.48 -54.95 -40.30
CA LEU A 83 31.30 -54.47 -39.21
C LEU A 83 31.29 -52.94 -39.22
N VAL A 84 31.22 -52.30 -38.02
CA VAL A 84 31.20 -50.84 -37.80
C VAL A 84 32.63 -50.40 -37.43
N PRO A 85 33.15 -49.31 -38.05
CA PRO A 85 34.47 -48.79 -37.71
C PRO A 85 34.48 -48.18 -36.32
N VAL A 86 35.50 -48.43 -35.53
CA VAL A 86 35.82 -47.78 -34.27
C VAL A 86 37.02 -46.88 -34.53
N TYR A 87 36.75 -45.56 -34.35
CA TYR A 87 37.76 -44.53 -34.57
C TYR A 87 38.56 -44.31 -33.31
N ALA A 88 39.82 -43.83 -33.46
CA ALA A 88 40.59 -43.32 -32.34
C ALA A 88 39.86 -42.07 -31.75
N ASP A 89 39.71 -42.03 -30.42
CA ASP A 89 39.27 -40.79 -29.77
C ASP A 89 40.29 -39.67 -30.12
N PRO A 90 39.80 -38.47 -30.45
CA PRO A 90 40.71 -37.36 -30.68
C PRO A 90 41.61 -37.19 -29.45
N ALA A 91 42.90 -37.14 -29.64
CA ALA A 91 43.83 -36.81 -28.56
C ALA A 91 43.31 -35.57 -27.83
N PRO A 92 43.21 -35.57 -26.49
CA PRO A 92 42.72 -34.39 -25.75
C PRO A 92 43.59 -33.21 -26.18
N ALA A 93 42.96 -32.16 -26.73
CA ALA A 93 43.63 -30.91 -27.01
C ALA A 93 44.46 -30.56 -25.76
N GLU A 94 45.73 -30.19 -25.93
CA GLU A 94 46.62 -29.79 -24.84
C GLU A 94 45.94 -28.59 -24.13
N ARG A 95 45.14 -28.90 -23.08
CA ARG A 95 44.56 -27.91 -22.21
C ARG A 95 45.67 -27.41 -21.30
N GLU A 96 45.87 -26.10 -21.25
CA GLU A 96 46.82 -25.49 -20.35
C GLU A 96 46.40 -25.76 -18.91
N ILE A 97 47.23 -26.45 -18.14
CA ILE A 97 47.00 -26.75 -16.71
C ILE A 97 47.53 -25.58 -15.92
N LEU A 98 46.64 -24.84 -15.27
CA LEU A 98 47.00 -23.74 -14.40
C LEU A 98 47.73 -24.20 -13.13
N HIS A 99 47.19 -25.18 -12.45
CA HIS A 99 47.74 -25.76 -11.22
C HIS A 99 47.10 -27.13 -10.92
N TRP A 100 47.69 -27.81 -9.93
CA TRP A 100 47.20 -29.09 -9.42
C TRP A 100 46.60 -28.89 -8.03
N ARG A 101 45.44 -29.44 -7.74
CA ARG A 101 44.70 -29.25 -6.49
C ARG A 101 44.38 -30.61 -5.82
N ALA A 102 44.38 -30.62 -4.46
CA ALA A 102 43.97 -31.82 -3.72
C ALA A 102 42.43 -31.97 -3.70
N PRO A 103 41.89 -33.17 -3.95
CA PRO A 103 40.44 -33.42 -4.01
C PRO A 103 39.69 -33.10 -2.70
N MET A 104 40.31 -33.27 -1.54
CA MET A 104 39.72 -33.09 -0.21
C MET A 104 40.17 -31.79 0.50
N ASP A 105 41.20 -31.12 -0.01
CA ASP A 105 41.67 -29.84 0.48
C ASP A 105 41.81 -28.86 -0.68
N PRO A 106 40.77 -28.06 -0.97
CA PRO A 106 40.80 -27.12 -2.08
C PRO A 106 41.86 -26.03 -1.98
N ASN A 107 42.41 -25.78 -0.80
CA ASN A 107 43.43 -24.76 -0.55
C ASN A 107 44.84 -25.29 -0.77
N PHE A 108 45.01 -26.62 -0.94
CA PHE A 108 46.31 -27.16 -1.29
C PHE A 108 46.52 -27.17 -2.81
N ILE A 109 47.32 -26.23 -3.26
CA ILE A 109 47.66 -26.00 -4.69
C ILE A 109 49.15 -26.33 -4.91
N SER A 110 49.47 -26.93 -6.06
CA SER A 110 50.81 -27.27 -6.47
C SER A 110 50.98 -27.00 -7.96
N ASP A 111 52.12 -26.45 -8.37
CA ASP A 111 52.47 -26.24 -9.79
C ASP A 111 52.93 -27.48 -10.49
N ARG A 112 52.99 -28.61 -9.77
CA ARG A 112 53.47 -29.90 -10.33
C ARG A 112 52.53 -31.05 -9.94
N PRO A 113 52.39 -32.06 -10.83
CA PRO A 113 51.65 -33.26 -10.47
C PRO A 113 52.33 -33.96 -9.28
N GLY A 114 51.55 -34.49 -8.35
CA GLY A 114 52.07 -35.16 -7.17
C GLY A 114 50.96 -35.61 -6.21
N LYS A 115 51.35 -35.86 -4.94
CA LYS A 115 50.43 -36.25 -3.89
C LYS A 115 50.30 -35.13 -2.84
N SER A 116 49.10 -34.96 -2.32
CA SER A 116 48.84 -34.08 -1.20
C SER A 116 49.54 -34.59 0.08
N PRO A 117 49.71 -33.78 1.12
CA PRO A 117 50.26 -34.21 2.42
C PRO A 117 49.53 -35.39 3.05
N MET A 118 48.27 -35.63 2.63
CA MET A 118 47.43 -36.76 3.05
C MET A 118 47.57 -38.00 2.15
N GLY A 119 48.47 -37.98 1.13
CA GLY A 119 48.76 -39.12 0.28
C GLY A 119 47.83 -39.30 -0.94
N MET A 120 46.89 -38.39 -1.18
CA MET A 120 45.97 -38.44 -2.34
C MET A 120 46.61 -37.79 -3.56
N ASP A 121 46.32 -38.31 -4.76
CA ASP A 121 46.77 -37.74 -6.01
C ASP A 121 46.10 -36.41 -6.29
N LEU A 122 46.87 -35.43 -6.76
CA LEU A 122 46.37 -34.09 -7.12
C LEU A 122 45.66 -34.15 -8.48
N VAL A 123 44.59 -33.39 -8.62
CA VAL A 123 43.78 -33.25 -9.85
C VAL A 123 44.16 -31.98 -10.58
N PRO A 124 44.41 -32.05 -11.91
CA PRO A 124 44.74 -30.85 -12.69
C PRO A 124 43.54 -29.92 -12.81
N VAL A 125 43.73 -28.61 -12.64
CA VAL A 125 42.77 -27.53 -12.93
C VAL A 125 43.21 -26.87 -14.22
N TYR A 126 42.32 -26.81 -15.21
CA TYR A 126 42.59 -26.26 -16.54
C TYR A 126 42.25 -24.81 -16.65
N ALA A 127 42.98 -24.04 -17.48
CA ALA A 127 42.77 -22.59 -17.67
C ALA A 127 41.37 -22.21 -18.18
N ASP A 128 40.78 -23.08 -19.01
CA ASP A 128 39.42 -22.92 -19.52
C ASP A 128 38.35 -23.11 -18.45
N GLU A 129 38.63 -23.90 -17.41
CA GLU A 129 37.72 -24.11 -16.27
C GLU A 129 37.76 -22.93 -15.28
N ALA A 130 38.90 -22.25 -15.15
CA ALA A 130 39.07 -21.04 -14.35
C ALA A 130 38.54 -19.78 -15.06
N ALA A 131 38.70 -19.71 -16.40
CA ALA A 131 38.24 -18.56 -17.19
C ALA A 131 36.73 -18.52 -17.42
N SER A 132 35.97 -19.58 -17.13
CA SER A 132 34.52 -19.64 -17.33
C SER A 132 33.71 -19.16 -16.14
N GLN A 133 34.31 -18.70 -15.02
CA GLN A 133 33.59 -18.15 -13.89
C GLN A 133 33.50 -16.64 -14.02
N PRO A 134 32.28 -16.04 -14.01
CA PRO A 134 32.14 -14.59 -13.96
C PRO A 134 32.84 -14.03 -12.71
N GLU A 135 33.51 -12.90 -12.85
CA GLU A 135 34.19 -12.24 -11.73
C GLU A 135 33.24 -12.05 -10.53
N GLY A 136 33.74 -12.29 -9.32
CA GLY A 136 32.95 -12.13 -8.09
C GLY A 136 32.02 -13.29 -7.78
N THR A 137 32.13 -14.46 -8.46
CA THR A 137 31.32 -15.63 -8.13
C THR A 137 32.05 -16.58 -7.19
N VAL A 138 31.30 -17.17 -6.26
CA VAL A 138 31.77 -18.19 -5.29
C VAL A 138 31.02 -19.48 -5.55
N ARG A 139 31.76 -20.58 -5.73
CA ARG A 139 31.21 -21.92 -5.86
C ARG A 139 31.26 -22.63 -4.49
N ILE A 140 30.12 -23.01 -3.98
CA ILE A 140 29.97 -23.75 -2.73
C ILE A 140 29.42 -25.15 -3.03
N ASP A 141 29.98 -26.16 -2.39
CA ASP A 141 29.52 -27.52 -2.57
C ASP A 141 28.03 -27.68 -2.25
N PRO A 142 27.21 -28.26 -3.17
CA PRO A 142 25.76 -28.38 -2.97
C PRO A 142 25.37 -29.13 -1.69
N SER A 143 26.20 -30.07 -1.21
CA SER A 143 25.96 -30.79 0.04
C SER A 143 26.17 -29.92 1.26
N PHE A 144 27.07 -28.93 1.17
CA PHE A 144 27.27 -27.92 2.21
C PHE A 144 26.13 -26.91 2.21
N VAL A 145 25.73 -26.40 1.04
CA VAL A 145 24.58 -25.51 0.86
C VAL A 145 23.31 -26.11 1.49
N GLN A 146 23.09 -27.41 1.25
CA GLN A 146 21.94 -28.11 1.83
C GLN A 146 22.06 -28.27 3.36
N ARG A 147 23.25 -28.50 3.90
CA ARG A 147 23.49 -28.64 5.35
C ARG A 147 23.26 -27.34 6.10
N ILE A 148 23.65 -26.18 5.55
CA ILE A 148 23.45 -24.87 6.17
C ILE A 148 22.05 -24.31 5.94
N GLY A 149 21.21 -25.01 5.16
CA GLY A 149 19.81 -24.67 4.98
C GLY A 149 19.60 -23.38 4.19
N VAL A 150 20.39 -23.13 3.13
CA VAL A 150 20.21 -21.98 2.26
C VAL A 150 18.82 -22.01 1.63
N ARG A 151 18.05 -20.95 1.86
CA ARG A 151 16.77 -20.72 1.17
C ARG A 151 16.94 -19.56 0.22
N THR A 152 16.27 -19.63 -0.91
CA THR A 152 16.25 -18.59 -1.93
C THR A 152 14.83 -18.17 -2.22
N ALA A 153 14.65 -16.90 -2.54
CA ALA A 153 13.39 -16.32 -3.02
C ALA A 153 13.61 -15.68 -4.39
N PRO A 154 12.61 -15.71 -5.28
CA PRO A 154 12.68 -14.97 -6.53
C PRO A 154 12.51 -13.46 -6.28
N VAL A 155 13.16 -12.66 -7.11
CA VAL A 155 12.93 -11.21 -7.18
C VAL A 155 11.71 -10.99 -8.06
N GLU A 156 10.65 -10.42 -7.51
CA GLU A 156 9.36 -10.25 -8.16
C GLU A 156 8.90 -8.80 -8.11
N ARG A 157 8.04 -8.43 -9.07
CA ARG A 157 7.38 -7.14 -9.02
C ARG A 157 6.09 -7.23 -8.23
N ARG A 158 5.95 -6.35 -7.24
CA ARG A 158 4.70 -6.22 -6.48
C ARG A 158 4.48 -4.80 -5.98
N ASP A 159 3.27 -4.51 -5.55
CA ASP A 159 2.97 -3.29 -4.85
C ASP A 159 3.50 -3.40 -3.42
N ILE A 160 4.10 -2.33 -2.93
CA ILE A 160 4.59 -2.23 -1.55
C ILE A 160 3.67 -1.28 -0.80
N ALA A 161 3.15 -1.73 0.32
CA ALA A 161 2.40 -0.91 1.25
C ALA A 161 3.14 -0.80 2.59
N GLN A 162 3.00 0.33 3.22
CA GLN A 162 3.41 0.54 4.60
C GLN A 162 2.19 0.47 5.49
N THR A 163 2.18 -0.44 6.44
CA THR A 163 1.12 -0.53 7.43
C THR A 163 1.42 0.41 8.59
N ILE A 164 0.59 1.44 8.77
CA ILE A 164 0.66 2.35 9.92
C ILE A 164 -0.40 1.92 10.93
N ARG A 165 0.03 1.57 12.13
CA ARG A 165 -0.84 1.22 13.25
C ARG A 165 -0.79 2.30 14.31
N THR A 166 -1.96 2.76 14.73
CA THR A 166 -2.11 3.78 15.76
C THR A 166 -3.32 3.50 16.62
N VAL A 167 -3.47 4.26 17.68
CA VAL A 167 -4.66 4.25 18.53
C VAL A 167 -5.44 5.53 18.33
N GLY A 168 -6.74 5.45 18.45
CA GLY A 168 -7.63 6.61 18.34
C GLY A 168 -8.71 6.59 19.41
N THR A 169 -9.35 7.74 19.57
CA THR A 169 -10.51 7.91 20.42
C THR A 169 -11.70 8.31 19.58
N LEU A 170 -12.84 7.66 19.81
CA LEU A 170 -14.08 8.01 19.15
C LEU A 170 -14.56 9.37 19.65
N ALA A 171 -14.93 10.24 18.72
CA ALA A 171 -15.41 11.60 18.97
C ALA A 171 -16.69 11.86 18.18
N HIS A 172 -17.46 12.86 18.60
CA HIS A 172 -18.59 13.30 17.80
C HIS A 172 -18.13 13.92 16.48
N ASN A 173 -18.95 13.77 15.45
CA ASN A 173 -18.70 14.46 14.19
C ASN A 173 -18.98 15.96 14.36
N ASP A 174 -17.93 16.77 14.45
CA ASP A 174 -18.04 18.21 14.69
C ASP A 174 -18.85 18.97 13.63
N LYS A 175 -19.01 18.39 12.44
CA LYS A 175 -19.82 18.97 11.36
C LYS A 175 -21.32 18.74 11.55
N GLN A 176 -21.69 17.82 12.41
CA GLN A 176 -23.07 17.40 12.68
C GLN A 176 -23.51 17.74 14.11
N ILE A 177 -22.91 18.79 14.68
CA ILE A 177 -23.24 19.31 15.99
C ILE A 177 -24.04 20.60 15.83
N ALA A 178 -25.18 20.68 16.48
CA ALA A 178 -25.98 21.89 16.65
C ALA A 178 -25.92 22.38 18.10
N TRP A 179 -25.55 23.63 18.26
CA TRP A 179 -25.59 24.30 19.53
C TRP A 179 -26.90 25.07 19.62
N ILE A 180 -27.71 24.80 20.66
CA ILE A 180 -28.97 25.46 20.92
C ILE A 180 -28.70 26.59 21.92
N ASN A 181 -28.94 27.80 21.47
CA ASN A 181 -28.84 29.03 22.29
C ASN A 181 -30.00 29.96 21.95
N THR A 182 -30.28 30.92 22.85
CA THR A 182 -31.30 31.95 22.61
C THR A 182 -30.66 33.22 22.08
N LYS A 183 -31.38 33.97 21.24
CA LYS A 183 -30.95 35.28 20.71
C LYS A 183 -31.47 36.44 21.58
N PHE A 184 -32.28 36.15 22.59
CA PHE A 184 -32.87 37.09 23.52
C PHE A 184 -32.78 36.57 24.96
N ASP A 185 -32.94 37.42 25.92
CA ASP A 185 -32.94 37.07 27.34
C ASP A 185 -34.34 36.68 27.84
N GLY A 186 -34.38 35.83 28.87
CA GLY A 186 -35.64 35.40 29.45
C GLY A 186 -35.46 34.32 30.52
N TRP A 187 -36.57 33.82 31.01
CA TRP A 187 -36.64 32.72 31.97
C TRP A 187 -37.16 31.45 31.28
N ILE A 188 -36.51 30.35 31.49
CA ILE A 188 -37.00 29.05 31.07
C ILE A 188 -38.11 28.64 32.04
N GLU A 189 -39.29 28.32 31.54
CA GLU A 189 -40.44 27.98 32.37
C GLU A 189 -40.86 26.53 32.31
N ASN A 190 -40.59 25.82 31.22
CA ASN A 190 -40.96 24.43 31.03
C ASN A 190 -39.87 23.75 30.21
N VAL A 191 -39.33 22.65 30.72
CA VAL A 191 -38.25 21.91 30.07
C VAL A 191 -38.81 20.56 29.62
N ALA A 192 -38.97 20.37 28.30
CA ALA A 192 -39.48 19.14 27.70
C ALA A 192 -38.36 18.08 27.60
N VAL A 193 -37.13 18.49 27.28
CA VAL A 193 -35.96 17.62 27.15
C VAL A 193 -35.01 17.91 28.31
N ASN A 194 -34.87 16.97 29.26
CA ASN A 194 -34.19 17.30 30.53
C ASN A 194 -32.96 16.45 30.84
N TYR A 195 -32.59 15.46 30.05
CA TYR A 195 -31.44 14.59 30.34
C TYR A 195 -30.56 14.34 29.13
N LEU A 196 -29.28 14.03 29.41
CA LEU A 196 -28.29 13.66 28.41
C LEU A 196 -28.62 12.29 27.82
N GLY A 197 -28.41 12.14 26.52
CA GLY A 197 -28.71 10.91 25.78
C GLY A 197 -30.16 10.82 25.27
N GLU A 198 -30.99 11.83 25.52
CA GLU A 198 -32.34 11.92 24.96
C GLU A 198 -32.28 12.18 23.46
N THR A 199 -33.06 11.41 22.67
CA THR A 199 -33.18 11.62 21.23
C THR A 199 -34.21 12.71 20.97
N VAL A 200 -33.88 13.62 20.08
CA VAL A 200 -34.75 14.72 19.67
C VAL A 200 -34.87 14.73 18.14
N GLU A 201 -36.04 15.12 17.67
CA GLU A 201 -36.33 15.30 16.24
C GLU A 201 -36.27 16.80 15.89
N GLU A 202 -35.97 17.08 14.61
CA GLU A 202 -36.05 18.45 14.09
C GLU A 202 -37.46 19.02 14.31
N GLY A 203 -37.55 20.23 14.85
CA GLY A 203 -38.83 20.84 15.21
C GLY A 203 -39.40 20.43 16.56
N GLN A 204 -38.83 19.42 17.25
CA GLN A 204 -39.26 19.03 18.60
C GLN A 204 -38.99 20.12 19.61
N VAL A 205 -39.98 20.43 20.48
CA VAL A 205 -39.82 21.40 21.56
C VAL A 205 -38.83 20.91 22.61
N LEU A 206 -37.84 21.73 22.91
CA LEU A 206 -36.82 21.46 23.93
C LEU A 206 -37.21 22.08 25.26
N PHE A 207 -37.61 23.36 25.22
CA PHE A 207 -38.06 24.11 26.39
C PHE A 207 -38.91 25.32 25.96
N ASP A 208 -39.67 25.88 26.90
CA ASP A 208 -40.40 27.12 26.75
C ASP A 208 -39.66 28.25 27.47
N ILE A 209 -39.60 29.43 26.84
CA ILE A 209 -38.93 30.58 27.41
C ILE A 209 -39.91 31.77 27.50
N TYR A 210 -39.96 32.39 28.67
CA TYR A 210 -40.66 33.65 28.89
C TYR A 210 -39.68 34.82 28.73
N SER A 211 -40.02 35.76 27.86
CA SER A 211 -39.26 36.99 27.67
C SER A 211 -40.21 38.19 27.57
N PRO A 212 -40.10 39.18 28.45
CA PRO A 212 -40.89 40.41 28.35
C PRO A 212 -40.67 41.14 27.02
N GLN A 213 -39.44 41.11 26.53
CA GLN A 213 -39.05 41.74 25.27
C GLN A 213 -39.77 41.05 24.09
N LEU A 214 -39.80 39.71 24.08
CA LEU A 214 -40.49 38.94 23.05
C LEU A 214 -42.01 39.22 23.04
N VAL A 215 -42.63 39.24 24.22
CA VAL A 215 -44.07 39.59 24.35
C VAL A 215 -44.35 41.00 23.80
N THR A 216 -43.46 41.97 24.08
CA THR A 216 -43.57 43.32 23.53
C THR A 216 -43.49 43.31 22.00
N THR A 217 -42.51 42.61 21.42
CA THR A 217 -42.33 42.52 19.96
C THR A 217 -43.50 41.78 19.27
N GLN A 218 -44.06 40.76 19.89
CA GLN A 218 -45.28 40.11 19.39
C GLN A 218 -46.47 41.07 19.35
N ASN A 219 -46.64 41.88 20.39
CA ASN A 219 -47.66 42.90 20.42
C ASN A 219 -47.48 43.97 19.32
N GLU A 220 -46.25 44.43 19.12
CA GLU A 220 -45.91 45.36 18.02
C GLU A 220 -46.25 44.75 16.67
N TYR A 221 -45.91 43.49 16.45
CA TYR A 221 -46.20 42.78 15.22
C TYR A 221 -47.71 42.67 14.99
N LEU A 222 -48.47 42.20 15.97
CA LEU A 222 -49.94 42.07 15.85
C LEU A 222 -50.62 43.42 15.62
N GLN A 223 -50.11 44.50 16.22
CA GLN A 223 -50.61 45.86 15.94
C GLN A 223 -50.29 46.29 14.51
N ALA A 224 -49.11 45.98 13.97
CA ALA A 224 -48.75 46.26 12.59
C ALA A 224 -49.67 45.52 11.62
N VAL A 225 -49.93 44.20 11.87
CA VAL A 225 -50.87 43.38 11.07
C VAL A 225 -52.25 43.99 11.05
N ARG A 226 -52.86 44.28 12.24
CA ARG A 226 -54.17 44.90 12.34
C ARG A 226 -54.23 46.30 11.70
N TYR A 227 -53.12 47.04 11.70
CA TYR A 227 -53.03 48.32 11.03
C TYR A 227 -53.03 48.16 9.49
N ALA A 228 -52.26 47.19 8.97
CA ALA A 228 -52.22 46.89 7.53
C ALA A 228 -53.59 46.43 7.02
N GLU A 229 -54.24 45.48 7.70
CA GLU A 229 -55.57 44.97 7.36
C GLU A 229 -56.62 46.08 7.24
N ARG A 230 -56.59 47.07 8.15
CA ARG A 230 -57.50 48.22 8.09
C ARG A 230 -57.22 49.17 6.92
N LEU A 231 -55.98 49.20 6.42
CA LEU A 231 -55.58 50.06 5.30
C LEU A 231 -55.60 49.40 3.96
N ASP A 232 -55.79 48.10 3.86
CA ASP A 232 -55.87 47.34 2.60
C ASP A 232 -57.00 47.89 1.69
N ALA A 233 -58.11 48.31 2.28
CA ALA A 233 -59.20 48.94 1.53
C ALA A 233 -59.01 50.48 1.32
N SER A 234 -57.85 51.02 1.63
CA SER A 234 -57.54 52.48 1.49
C SER A 234 -57.51 52.87 0.01
N ARG A 235 -58.03 54.09 -0.24
CA ARG A 235 -57.94 54.73 -1.56
C ARG A 235 -56.52 55.20 -1.93
N TYR A 236 -55.58 55.09 -0.99
CA TYR A 236 -54.21 55.58 -1.16
C TYR A 236 -53.25 54.36 -1.10
N PRO A 237 -52.83 53.84 -2.27
CA PRO A 237 -51.95 52.65 -2.36
C PRO A 237 -50.64 52.82 -1.59
N ASP A 238 -50.03 53.99 -1.58
CA ASP A 238 -48.78 54.25 -0.89
C ASP A 238 -48.89 54.11 0.62
N VAL A 239 -50.09 54.39 1.22
CA VAL A 239 -50.34 54.24 2.64
C VAL A 239 -50.45 52.75 3.01
N ALA A 240 -51.14 51.97 2.19
CA ALA A 240 -51.23 50.53 2.33
C ALA A 240 -49.83 49.87 2.22
N ALA A 241 -49.06 50.25 1.22
CA ALA A 241 -47.69 49.74 0.99
C ALA A 241 -46.77 49.99 2.21
N ARG A 242 -46.86 51.19 2.84
CA ARG A 242 -46.11 51.52 4.07
C ARG A 242 -46.56 50.68 5.25
N ALA A 243 -47.84 50.41 5.39
CA ALA A 243 -48.36 49.55 6.44
C ALA A 243 -47.84 48.10 6.30
N HIS A 244 -47.84 47.53 5.09
CA HIS A 244 -47.24 46.23 4.84
C HIS A 244 -45.73 46.19 5.10
N SER A 245 -45.00 47.25 4.73
CA SER A 245 -43.57 47.39 5.06
C SER A 245 -43.29 47.34 6.57
N LEU A 246 -44.21 47.90 7.37
CA LEU A 246 -44.11 47.83 8.82
C LEU A 246 -44.31 46.39 9.34
N VAL A 247 -45.29 45.67 8.78
CA VAL A 247 -45.49 44.22 9.10
C VAL A 247 -44.24 43.42 8.79
N GLU A 248 -43.71 43.57 7.58
CA GLU A 248 -42.49 42.88 7.18
C GLU A 248 -41.29 43.19 8.08
N SER A 249 -41.14 44.45 8.51
CA SER A 249 -40.08 44.85 9.42
C SER A 249 -40.22 44.20 10.80
N ALA A 250 -41.46 44.13 11.31
CA ALA A 250 -41.74 43.48 12.60
C ALA A 250 -41.61 41.94 12.51
N ARG A 251 -42.03 41.31 11.41
CA ARG A 251 -41.84 39.91 11.12
C ARG A 251 -40.35 39.54 11.05
N ALA A 252 -39.56 40.32 10.34
CA ALA A 252 -38.11 40.15 10.26
C ALA A 252 -37.45 40.20 11.65
N ARG A 253 -37.93 41.08 12.56
CA ARG A 253 -37.40 41.13 13.93
C ARG A 253 -37.68 39.84 14.71
N LEU A 254 -38.87 39.23 14.57
CA LEU A 254 -39.18 37.94 15.18
C LEU A 254 -38.31 36.83 14.64
N ARG A 255 -38.09 36.80 13.29
CA ARG A 255 -37.18 35.83 12.65
C ARG A 255 -35.72 35.98 13.11
N PHE A 256 -35.24 37.20 13.39
CA PHE A 256 -33.89 37.42 13.97
C PHE A 256 -33.74 36.83 15.37
N TRP A 257 -34.83 36.51 16.06
CA TRP A 257 -34.88 35.84 17.35
C TRP A 257 -35.17 34.33 17.21
N ASP A 258 -35.01 33.76 16.02
CA ASP A 258 -35.25 32.34 15.70
C ASP A 258 -36.72 31.91 15.96
N VAL A 259 -37.68 32.84 15.93
CA VAL A 259 -39.12 32.52 15.93
C VAL A 259 -39.44 31.93 14.55
N THR A 260 -39.96 30.69 14.51
CA THR A 260 -40.26 30.02 13.24
C THR A 260 -41.44 30.64 12.51
N ASP A 261 -41.53 30.44 11.19
CA ASP A 261 -42.63 30.97 10.40
C ASP A 261 -43.98 30.36 10.86
N GLU A 262 -43.99 29.08 11.25
CA GLU A 262 -45.19 28.41 11.78
C GLU A 262 -45.63 29.07 13.10
N GLN A 263 -44.70 29.46 13.96
CA GLN A 263 -45.01 30.20 15.21
C GLN A 263 -45.58 31.61 14.94
N ILE A 264 -45.03 32.30 13.92
CA ILE A 264 -45.53 33.60 13.48
C ILE A 264 -46.93 33.48 12.90
N GLU A 265 -47.19 32.51 12.03
CA GLU A 265 -48.49 32.26 11.45
C GLU A 265 -49.54 31.87 12.53
N SER A 266 -49.13 31.07 13.50
CA SER A 266 -49.97 30.73 14.64
C SER A 266 -50.29 31.98 15.49
N LEU A 267 -49.32 32.89 15.70
CA LEU A 267 -49.52 34.16 16.39
C LEU A 267 -50.49 35.06 15.63
N GLU A 268 -50.44 35.12 14.30
CA GLU A 268 -51.40 35.81 13.44
C GLU A 268 -52.80 35.26 13.59
N GLY A 269 -52.93 33.92 13.58
CA GLY A 269 -54.24 33.25 13.72
C GLY A 269 -54.88 33.48 15.09
N GLU A 270 -54.08 33.44 16.15
CA GLU A 270 -54.55 33.63 17.53
C GLU A 270 -54.84 35.11 17.89
N GLN A 271 -54.20 36.03 17.19
CA GLN A 271 -54.35 37.48 17.40
C GLN A 271 -54.04 37.94 18.85
N THR A 272 -53.39 37.09 19.66
CA THR A 272 -52.99 37.36 21.03
C THR A 272 -51.53 37.00 21.26
N PRO A 273 -50.74 37.82 21.95
CA PRO A 273 -49.36 37.49 22.20
C PRO A 273 -49.25 36.27 23.13
N ARG A 274 -48.38 35.36 22.83
CA ARG A 274 -48.07 34.23 23.69
C ARG A 274 -47.10 34.69 24.78
N ARG A 275 -47.34 34.25 26.01
CA ARG A 275 -46.46 34.58 27.14
C ARG A 275 -45.11 33.90 26.98
N THR A 276 -45.08 32.63 26.57
CA THR A 276 -43.89 31.82 26.36
C THR A 276 -43.73 31.50 24.90
N LEU A 277 -42.48 31.33 24.47
CA LEU A 277 -42.10 30.80 23.16
C LEU A 277 -41.43 29.45 23.33
N SER A 278 -41.86 28.49 22.57
CA SER A 278 -41.19 27.17 22.52
C SER A 278 -39.95 27.23 21.64
N VAL A 279 -38.82 26.89 22.23
CA VAL A 279 -37.55 26.72 21.51
C VAL A 279 -37.47 25.28 21.03
N VAL A 280 -37.27 25.11 19.72
CA VAL A 280 -37.28 23.81 19.07
C VAL A 280 -35.88 23.39 18.65
N SER A 281 -35.65 22.10 18.48
CA SER A 281 -34.42 21.57 17.93
C SER A 281 -34.31 21.89 16.44
N PRO A 282 -33.18 22.47 15.96
CA PRO A 282 -32.96 22.69 14.53
C PRO A 282 -32.52 21.43 13.78
N VAL A 283 -32.23 20.33 14.47
CA VAL A 283 -31.73 19.09 13.89
C VAL A 283 -32.30 17.89 14.64
N THR A 284 -32.38 16.75 13.95
CA THR A 284 -32.60 15.45 14.57
C THR A 284 -31.29 14.92 15.11
N GLY A 285 -31.26 14.43 16.34
CA GLY A 285 -30.03 13.90 16.95
C GLY A 285 -30.22 13.51 18.41
N VAL A 286 -29.12 13.40 19.12
CA VAL A 286 -29.06 13.05 20.54
C VAL A 286 -28.47 14.23 21.32
N VAL A 287 -29.03 14.52 22.46
CA VAL A 287 -28.49 15.54 23.39
C VAL A 287 -27.21 14.99 24.01
N VAL A 288 -26.05 15.51 23.56
CA VAL A 288 -24.74 15.05 24.02
C VAL A 288 -24.13 15.93 25.12
N ASP A 289 -24.67 17.13 25.25
CA ASP A 289 -24.30 18.07 26.32
C ASP A 289 -25.49 19.03 26.63
N LYS A 290 -25.64 19.41 27.84
CA LYS A 290 -26.59 20.44 28.25
C LYS A 290 -25.99 21.27 29.38
N MET A 291 -26.41 22.52 29.46
CA MET A 291 -26.02 23.41 30.55
C MET A 291 -26.48 22.83 31.90
N ASP A 292 -25.63 22.98 32.91
CA ASP A 292 -25.81 22.33 34.21
C ASP A 292 -27.15 22.56 34.91
N GLU A 293 -27.57 21.48 35.53
CA GLU A 293 -28.55 21.34 36.61
C GLU A 293 -29.99 21.74 36.24
N ALA A 294 -30.76 22.39 36.91
CA ALA A 294 -32.15 22.64 36.61
C ALA A 294 -32.28 23.82 35.64
N LEU A 295 -32.46 23.59 34.33
CA LEU A 295 -32.79 24.62 33.36
C LEU A 295 -34.12 25.30 33.70
N ASP A 296 -35.04 24.59 34.34
CA ASP A 296 -36.35 25.12 34.76
C ASP A 296 -36.22 26.25 35.76
N GLY A 297 -36.85 27.38 35.47
CA GLY A 297 -36.75 28.62 36.25
C GLY A 297 -35.46 29.43 36.02
N MET A 298 -34.55 28.98 35.20
CA MET A 298 -33.26 29.64 34.96
C MET A 298 -33.41 30.86 34.08
N TYR A 299 -32.72 31.96 34.47
CA TYR A 299 -32.58 33.14 33.61
C TYR A 299 -31.45 32.95 32.63
N VAL A 300 -31.73 33.05 31.34
CA VAL A 300 -30.78 32.90 30.25
C VAL A 300 -30.54 34.22 29.53
N ARG A 301 -29.32 34.35 28.98
CA ARG A 301 -28.88 35.51 28.20
C ARG A 301 -28.55 35.07 26.77
N PRO A 302 -28.64 36.01 25.79
CA PRO A 302 -28.26 35.74 24.42
C PRO A 302 -26.87 35.13 24.32
N GLY A 303 -26.75 34.05 23.51
CA GLY A 303 -25.49 33.37 23.25
C GLY A 303 -25.06 32.35 24.31
N MET A 304 -25.86 32.11 25.38
CA MET A 304 -25.62 31.00 26.30
C MET A 304 -25.94 29.66 25.59
N ASN A 305 -24.99 28.74 25.56
CA ASN A 305 -25.21 27.38 25.00
C ASN A 305 -26.00 26.57 26.02
N LEU A 306 -27.22 26.21 25.67
CA LEU A 306 -28.15 25.50 26.56
C LEU A 306 -28.09 23.99 26.30
N TYR A 307 -28.03 23.59 25.02
CA TYR A 307 -27.92 22.21 24.61
C TYR A 307 -26.90 22.07 23.49
N LYS A 308 -26.31 20.91 23.42
CA LYS A 308 -25.51 20.43 22.29
C LYS A 308 -26.19 19.16 21.76
N VAL A 309 -26.72 19.24 20.56
CA VAL A 309 -27.35 18.08 19.87
C VAL A 309 -26.43 17.61 18.77
N ALA A 310 -26.16 16.32 18.72
CA ALA A 310 -25.30 15.72 17.70
C ALA A 310 -26.06 14.61 16.96
N ASP A 311 -25.93 14.57 15.64
CA ASP A 311 -26.30 13.39 14.86
C ASP A 311 -25.22 12.33 15.07
N LEU A 312 -25.61 11.21 15.68
CA LEU A 312 -24.70 10.10 15.98
C LEU A 312 -24.75 8.98 14.93
N THR A 313 -25.42 9.15 13.81
CA THR A 313 -25.44 8.18 12.69
C THR A 313 -24.09 8.02 12.03
N THR A 314 -23.23 9.01 12.20
CA THR A 314 -21.81 8.95 11.91
C THR A 314 -21.01 9.37 13.15
N ILE A 315 -19.84 8.75 13.32
CA ILE A 315 -18.92 9.07 14.40
C ILE A 315 -17.51 9.21 13.85
N TRP A 316 -16.72 10.07 14.46
CA TRP A 316 -15.32 10.22 14.10
C TRP A 316 -14.43 9.40 15.03
N VAL A 317 -13.30 8.96 14.49
CA VAL A 317 -12.18 8.40 15.25
C VAL A 317 -11.00 9.35 15.06
N ASP A 318 -10.65 10.05 16.09
CA ASP A 318 -9.49 10.93 16.09
C ASP A 318 -8.26 10.12 16.46
N VAL A 319 -7.33 10.03 15.52
CA VAL A 319 -6.07 9.31 15.65
C VAL A 319 -4.89 10.28 15.60
N GLU A 320 -3.84 9.94 16.32
CA GLU A 320 -2.60 10.70 16.29
C GLU A 320 -1.59 10.03 15.37
N ILE A 321 -1.11 10.79 14.38
CA ILE A 321 -0.14 10.36 13.37
C ILE A 321 1.16 11.12 13.59
N PHE A 322 2.29 10.41 13.66
CA PHE A 322 3.60 11.03 13.83
C PHE A 322 4.02 11.85 12.60
N GLU A 323 4.80 12.90 12.82
CA GLU A 323 5.27 13.83 11.79
C GLU A 323 5.84 13.14 10.54
N HIS A 324 6.67 12.11 10.73
CA HIS A 324 7.28 11.36 9.62
C HIS A 324 6.29 10.50 8.81
N GLN A 325 5.07 10.26 9.32
CA GLN A 325 4.02 9.47 8.66
C GLN A 325 2.97 10.34 7.97
N VAL A 326 2.94 11.65 8.31
CA VAL A 326 1.90 12.57 7.83
C VAL A 326 1.92 12.72 6.31
N GLU A 327 3.12 12.69 5.69
CA GLU A 327 3.25 12.80 4.24
C GLU A 327 2.51 11.66 3.51
N ALA A 328 2.34 10.53 4.16
CA ALA A 328 1.64 9.35 3.65
C ALA A 328 0.11 9.43 3.79
N MET A 329 -0.44 10.38 4.60
CA MET A 329 -1.86 10.51 4.86
C MET A 329 -2.57 11.31 3.76
N ARG A 330 -3.76 10.86 3.35
CA ARG A 330 -4.59 11.54 2.35
C ARG A 330 -6.05 11.52 2.76
N ILE A 331 -6.78 12.60 2.45
CA ILE A 331 -8.25 12.64 2.59
C ILE A 331 -8.85 11.57 1.67
N GLY A 332 -9.83 10.82 2.16
CA GLY A 332 -10.46 9.71 1.46
C GLY A 332 -9.72 8.39 1.59
N GLN A 333 -8.58 8.34 2.27
CA GLN A 333 -7.84 7.11 2.52
C GLN A 333 -8.65 6.18 3.42
N ARG A 334 -8.67 4.89 3.07
CA ARG A 334 -9.32 3.85 3.85
C ARG A 334 -8.52 3.57 5.12
N ALA A 335 -9.24 3.39 6.21
CA ALA A 335 -8.72 2.94 7.49
C ALA A 335 -9.53 1.75 7.99
N GLU A 336 -8.86 0.79 8.58
CA GLU A 336 -9.50 -0.30 9.32
C GLU A 336 -9.45 0.04 10.81
N VAL A 337 -10.61 -0.02 11.46
CA VAL A 337 -10.80 0.39 12.85
C VAL A 337 -11.30 -0.81 13.64
N GLU A 338 -10.55 -1.23 14.62
CA GLU A 338 -10.90 -2.32 15.52
C GLU A 338 -11.15 -1.81 16.94
N LEU A 339 -12.25 -2.25 17.53
CA LEU A 339 -12.59 -1.93 18.91
C LEU A 339 -12.10 -3.07 19.82
N PRO A 340 -11.23 -2.81 20.81
CA PRO A 340 -10.66 -3.86 21.67
C PRO A 340 -11.71 -4.69 22.43
N TYR A 341 -12.89 -4.09 22.68
CA TYR A 341 -13.98 -4.74 23.42
C TYR A 341 -15.01 -5.42 22.51
N VAL A 342 -14.84 -5.36 21.16
CA VAL A 342 -15.65 -6.10 20.18
C VAL A 342 -14.67 -6.80 19.21
N PRO A 343 -13.95 -7.82 19.67
CA PRO A 343 -12.94 -8.46 18.86
C PRO A 343 -13.57 -9.17 17.64
N GLY A 344 -12.86 -9.14 16.52
CA GLY A 344 -13.24 -9.85 15.30
C GLY A 344 -14.29 -9.14 14.42
N ARG A 345 -14.63 -7.88 14.73
CA ARG A 345 -15.49 -7.04 13.88
C ARG A 345 -14.78 -5.74 13.54
N PRO A 346 -13.95 -5.73 12.49
CA PRO A 346 -13.35 -4.49 12.01
C PRO A 346 -14.39 -3.60 11.36
N TYR A 347 -14.29 -2.31 11.63
CA TYR A 347 -15.06 -1.27 10.96
C TYR A 347 -14.19 -0.64 9.87
N THR A 348 -14.77 -0.35 8.72
CA THR A 348 -14.09 0.40 7.66
C THR A 348 -14.49 1.86 7.75
N GLY A 349 -13.49 2.74 7.86
CA GLY A 349 -13.65 4.17 7.83
C GLY A 349 -12.83 4.83 6.74
N PHE A 350 -13.05 6.12 6.58
CA PHE A 350 -12.29 6.95 5.62
C PHE A 350 -11.79 8.22 6.30
N VAL A 351 -10.56 8.60 6.01
CA VAL A 351 -9.99 9.88 6.46
C VAL A 351 -10.83 11.02 5.88
N ARG A 352 -11.41 11.83 6.75
CA ARG A 352 -12.24 12.99 6.38
C ARG A 352 -11.57 14.32 6.65
N TYR A 353 -10.73 14.38 7.67
CA TYR A 353 -10.10 15.62 8.04
C TYR A 353 -8.67 15.37 8.56
N LEU A 354 -7.75 16.26 8.17
CA LEU A 354 -6.40 16.33 8.71
C LEU A 354 -6.28 17.70 9.38
N TYR A 355 -6.02 17.72 10.68
CA TYR A 355 -5.86 18.97 11.40
C TYR A 355 -4.58 19.70 10.96
N PRO A 356 -4.62 21.02 10.71
CA PRO A 356 -3.50 21.73 10.08
C PRO A 356 -2.36 22.08 11.05
N HIS A 357 -2.36 21.55 12.25
CA HIS A 357 -1.35 21.84 13.25
C HIS A 357 -0.91 20.57 13.98
N PHE A 358 0.33 20.61 14.45
CA PHE A 358 0.93 19.54 15.23
C PHE A 358 0.80 19.85 16.73
N ASN A 359 0.58 18.81 17.50
CA ASN A 359 0.80 18.87 18.92
C ASN A 359 2.32 18.92 19.19
N GLN A 360 2.80 19.98 19.82
CA GLN A 360 4.24 20.21 20.02
C GLN A 360 4.85 19.26 21.06
N GLU A 361 4.06 18.74 21.98
CA GLU A 361 4.52 17.82 23.03
C GLU A 361 4.72 16.41 22.48
N THR A 362 3.76 15.91 21.71
CA THR A 362 3.75 14.56 21.17
C THR A 362 4.35 14.47 19.76
N ARG A 363 4.51 15.60 19.06
CA ARG A 363 4.90 15.69 17.65
C ARG A 363 4.00 14.89 16.73
N THR A 364 2.71 14.89 17.04
CA THR A 364 1.69 14.19 16.28
C THR A 364 0.72 15.18 15.66
N MET A 365 0.08 14.76 14.58
CA MET A 365 -1.03 15.45 13.93
C MET A 365 -2.29 14.63 14.12
N THR A 366 -3.39 15.27 14.48
CA THR A 366 -4.68 14.61 14.59
C THR A 366 -5.29 14.40 13.20
N VAL A 367 -5.78 13.21 12.96
CA VAL A 367 -6.48 12.80 11.74
C VAL A 367 -7.82 12.21 12.14
N SER A 368 -8.92 12.76 11.59
CA SER A 368 -10.27 12.26 11.85
C SER A 368 -10.74 11.30 10.75
N ILE A 369 -11.16 10.12 11.17
CA ILE A 369 -11.69 9.06 10.34
C ILE A 369 -13.20 8.98 10.60
N GLU A 370 -14.01 9.00 9.56
CA GLU A 370 -15.45 8.89 9.67
C GLU A 370 -15.89 7.43 9.57
N LEU A 371 -16.69 7.00 10.54
CA LEU A 371 -17.33 5.70 10.61
C LEU A 371 -18.84 5.86 10.52
N ALA A 372 -19.52 4.95 9.83
CA ALA A 372 -20.96 4.81 9.90
C ALA A 372 -21.38 4.15 11.23
N ASN A 373 -22.40 4.72 11.87
CA ASN A 373 -22.93 4.26 13.16
C ASN A 373 -24.46 4.19 13.18
N PRO A 374 -25.09 3.43 12.25
CA PRO A 374 -26.54 3.40 12.12
C PRO A 374 -27.22 2.81 13.35
N ASP A 375 -26.58 1.91 14.07
CA ASP A 375 -27.10 1.23 15.25
C ASP A 375 -26.81 2.01 16.55
N LEU A 376 -26.18 3.17 16.48
CA LEU A 376 -25.77 4.02 17.61
C LEU A 376 -24.95 3.27 18.69
N THR A 377 -24.26 2.18 18.28
CA THR A 377 -23.47 1.35 19.20
C THR A 377 -22.10 1.94 19.49
N LEU A 378 -21.56 2.72 18.54
CA LEU A 378 -20.30 3.45 18.70
C LEU A 378 -20.56 4.72 19.48
N ARG A 379 -19.81 4.93 20.56
CA ARG A 379 -19.97 6.07 21.45
C ARG A 379 -18.69 6.88 21.55
N ALA A 380 -18.83 8.19 21.63
CA ALA A 380 -17.68 9.05 21.91
C ALA A 380 -17.00 8.68 23.23
N GLY A 381 -15.66 8.81 23.27
CA GLY A 381 -14.84 8.40 24.40
C GLY A 381 -14.37 6.93 24.36
N MET A 382 -14.86 6.11 23.43
CA MET A 382 -14.34 4.77 23.22
C MET A 382 -12.97 4.80 22.53
N TYR A 383 -12.11 3.82 22.86
CA TYR A 383 -10.80 3.65 22.20
C TYR A 383 -10.91 2.66 21.05
N ALA A 384 -10.10 2.89 20.03
CA ALA A 384 -9.98 2.03 18.87
C ALA A 384 -8.52 1.86 18.44
N ASN A 385 -8.19 0.69 17.92
CA ASN A 385 -6.96 0.45 17.16
C ASN A 385 -7.25 0.76 15.70
N VAL A 386 -6.38 1.52 15.08
CA VAL A 386 -6.55 1.94 13.69
C VAL A 386 -5.36 1.51 12.86
N THR A 387 -5.65 0.91 11.74
CA THR A 387 -4.65 0.46 10.77
C THR A 387 -4.88 1.15 9.42
N PHE A 388 -3.82 1.74 8.89
CA PHE A 388 -3.79 2.29 7.54
C PHE A 388 -2.82 1.50 6.70
N ASP A 389 -3.25 1.06 5.53
CA ASP A 389 -2.39 0.53 4.51
C ASP A 389 -2.09 1.64 3.49
N VAL A 390 -0.85 2.09 3.50
CA VAL A 390 -0.37 3.20 2.67
C VAL A 390 0.44 2.64 1.52
N PRO A 391 -0.01 2.76 0.27
CA PRO A 391 0.79 2.34 -0.86
C PRO A 391 2.00 3.28 -1.01
N VAL A 392 3.22 2.72 -0.89
CA VAL A 392 4.48 3.49 -1.02
C VAL A 392 5.16 3.30 -2.38
N ALA A 393 4.99 2.14 -3.01
CA ALA A 393 5.46 1.90 -4.37
C ALA A 393 4.50 0.96 -5.11
N ARG A 394 4.35 1.15 -6.42
CA ARG A 394 3.54 0.28 -7.27
C ARG A 394 4.41 -0.41 -8.30
N ASN A 395 4.14 -1.71 -8.52
CA ASN A 395 4.87 -2.54 -9.48
C ASN A 395 6.40 -2.43 -9.32
N ALA A 396 6.86 -2.31 -8.05
CA ALA A 396 8.26 -2.20 -7.70
C ALA A 396 8.94 -3.57 -7.70
N LEU A 397 10.19 -3.62 -8.15
CA LEU A 397 11.02 -4.79 -8.02
C LEU A 397 11.39 -4.97 -6.56
N THR A 398 11.10 -6.12 -5.95
CA THR A 398 11.17 -6.30 -4.50
C THR A 398 12.09 -7.44 -4.08
N VAL A 399 12.77 -7.22 -2.96
CA VAL A 399 13.57 -8.23 -2.26
C VAL A 399 13.11 -8.33 -0.80
N PRO A 400 13.04 -9.51 -0.19
CA PRO A 400 12.76 -9.65 1.23
C PRO A 400 13.79 -8.90 2.09
N GLU A 401 13.34 -8.28 3.16
CA GLU A 401 14.22 -7.54 4.09
C GLU A 401 15.33 -8.43 4.64
N GLU A 402 15.02 -9.71 4.92
CA GLU A 402 15.96 -10.70 5.41
C GLU A 402 17.08 -11.06 4.42
N ALA A 403 16.93 -10.74 3.11
CA ALA A 403 17.94 -11.01 2.09
C ALA A 403 19.00 -9.90 1.98
N VAL A 404 18.74 -8.73 2.56
CA VAL A 404 19.63 -7.57 2.42
C VAL A 404 20.70 -7.58 3.49
N ILE A 405 21.95 -7.53 3.08
CA ILE A 405 23.13 -7.42 3.93
C ILE A 405 23.59 -5.95 3.90
N ARG A 406 23.62 -5.32 5.05
CA ARG A 406 24.16 -3.96 5.20
C ARG A 406 25.61 -4.03 5.70
N SER A 407 26.56 -3.66 4.86
CA SER A 407 27.98 -3.64 5.18
C SER A 407 28.51 -2.20 5.11
N GLY A 408 28.51 -1.52 6.24
CA GLY A 408 28.88 -0.10 6.30
C GLY A 408 27.90 0.76 5.50
N THR A 409 28.39 1.36 4.40
CA THR A 409 27.56 2.21 3.52
C THR A 409 27.01 1.47 2.30
N ARG A 410 27.34 0.17 2.13
CA ARG A 410 26.90 -0.64 0.99
C ARG A 410 25.76 -1.58 1.36
N GLU A 411 24.84 -1.74 0.45
CA GLU A 411 23.71 -2.64 0.53
C GLU A 411 23.91 -3.77 -0.49
N LEU A 412 23.96 -5.00 0.01
CA LEU A 412 24.36 -6.16 -0.76
C LEU A 412 23.29 -7.23 -0.69
N VAL A 413 23.19 -8.03 -1.76
CA VAL A 413 22.41 -9.29 -1.78
C VAL A 413 23.27 -10.41 -2.37
N VAL A 414 22.94 -11.64 -2.04
CA VAL A 414 23.58 -12.82 -2.60
C VAL A 414 22.66 -13.46 -3.63
N LEU A 415 23.07 -13.45 -4.89
CA LEU A 415 22.37 -14.08 -6.02
C LEU A 415 22.78 -15.54 -6.16
N GLU A 416 21.83 -16.42 -6.40
CA GLU A 416 22.08 -17.80 -6.84
C GLU A 416 21.98 -17.84 -8.37
N LEU A 417 23.11 -17.91 -9.07
CA LEU A 417 23.18 -18.00 -10.54
C LEU A 417 22.85 -19.40 -11.04
N SER A 418 23.30 -20.42 -10.31
CA SER A 418 23.00 -21.83 -10.54
C SER A 418 23.26 -22.62 -9.24
N ARG A 419 22.90 -23.91 -9.21
CA ARG A 419 23.11 -24.72 -8.00
C ARG A 419 24.55 -24.68 -7.51
N GLY A 420 24.74 -24.09 -6.33
CA GLY A 420 26.05 -23.99 -5.70
C GLY A 420 26.94 -22.86 -6.23
N LEU A 421 26.45 -22.02 -7.17
CA LEU A 421 27.17 -20.87 -7.68
C LEU A 421 26.47 -19.59 -7.24
N PHE A 422 27.14 -18.80 -6.41
CA PHE A 422 26.61 -17.58 -5.83
C PHE A 422 27.43 -16.35 -6.25
N ARG A 423 26.78 -15.20 -6.29
CA ARG A 423 27.43 -13.90 -6.55
C ARG A 423 26.89 -12.86 -5.60
N VAL A 424 27.78 -12.11 -4.97
CA VAL A 424 27.41 -10.91 -4.20
C VAL A 424 27.17 -9.78 -5.19
N ALA A 425 26.00 -9.14 -5.09
CA ALA A 425 25.65 -7.98 -5.89
C ALA A 425 25.35 -6.79 -4.98
N GLU A 426 25.89 -5.64 -5.34
CA GLU A 426 25.54 -4.37 -4.71
C GLU A 426 24.19 -3.91 -5.28
N ILE A 427 23.30 -3.44 -4.40
CA ILE A 427 21.96 -2.99 -4.78
C ILE A 427 21.71 -1.58 -4.26
N THR A 428 20.80 -0.90 -4.94
CA THR A 428 20.28 0.39 -4.47
C THR A 428 18.86 0.21 -4.00
N LEU A 429 18.63 0.40 -2.72
CA LEU A 429 17.30 0.29 -2.11
C LEU A 429 16.45 1.53 -2.35
N GLY A 430 15.15 1.35 -2.39
CA GLY A 430 14.12 2.37 -2.46
C GLY A 430 13.20 2.35 -1.26
N ALA A 431 11.90 2.36 -1.52
CA ALA A 431 10.87 2.29 -0.50
C ALA A 431 10.87 0.94 0.23
N SER A 432 10.42 0.94 1.50
CA SER A 432 10.25 -0.28 2.30
C SER A 432 8.82 -0.41 2.81
N GLY A 433 8.34 -1.64 2.90
CA GLY A 433 7.02 -1.95 3.44
C GLY A 433 6.75 -3.45 3.33
N ASP A 434 5.81 -3.97 4.11
CA ASP A 434 5.39 -5.38 4.09
C ASP A 434 6.54 -6.40 4.18
N GLY A 435 7.63 -6.05 4.90
CA GLY A 435 8.81 -6.91 5.07
C GLY A 435 9.66 -7.05 3.81
N VAL A 436 9.57 -6.11 2.87
CA VAL A 436 10.38 -6.06 1.65
C VAL A 436 10.94 -4.66 1.40
N PHE A 437 11.99 -4.61 0.61
CA PHE A 437 12.53 -3.40 0.04
C PHE A 437 12.29 -3.34 -1.46
N GLU A 438 11.99 -2.15 -1.97
CA GLU A 438 12.14 -1.83 -3.39
C GLU A 438 13.61 -1.87 -3.75
N VAL A 439 13.94 -2.47 -4.89
CA VAL A 439 15.28 -2.37 -5.49
C VAL A 439 15.19 -1.56 -6.76
N ARG A 440 15.99 -0.49 -6.81
CA ARG A 440 16.07 0.40 -7.96
C ARG A 440 17.12 -0.05 -8.98
N ASP A 441 18.22 -0.66 -8.48
CA ASP A 441 19.33 -1.12 -9.30
C ASP A 441 20.07 -2.29 -8.63
N GLY A 442 20.72 -3.13 -9.45
CA GLY A 442 21.61 -4.22 -9.02
C GLY A 442 21.05 -5.64 -9.20
N VAL A 443 19.73 -5.82 -9.34
CA VAL A 443 19.10 -7.15 -9.59
C VAL A 443 17.98 -7.04 -10.64
N GLY A 444 17.68 -8.17 -11.30
CA GLY A 444 16.62 -8.28 -12.28
C GLY A 444 15.42 -9.09 -11.80
N GLU A 445 14.27 -8.90 -12.47
CA GLU A 445 13.09 -9.72 -12.24
C GLU A 445 13.35 -11.18 -12.58
N GLY A 446 13.01 -12.09 -11.67
CA GLY A 446 13.25 -13.53 -11.81
C GLY A 446 14.61 -13.99 -11.26
N ASP A 447 15.51 -13.10 -10.88
CA ASP A 447 16.74 -13.46 -10.17
C ASP A 447 16.41 -14.18 -8.87
N ARG A 448 17.23 -15.14 -8.49
CA ARG A 448 17.08 -15.85 -7.21
C ARG A 448 18.05 -15.30 -6.19
N ILE A 449 17.52 -14.81 -5.08
CA ILE A 449 18.31 -14.25 -3.98
C ILE A 449 18.28 -15.15 -2.75
N VAL A 450 19.38 -15.21 -2.03
CA VAL A 450 19.50 -15.96 -0.78
C VAL A 450 18.84 -15.17 0.34
N VAL A 451 17.87 -15.81 1.04
CA VAL A 451 17.15 -15.22 2.18
C VAL A 451 17.56 -15.78 3.53
N SER A 452 18.42 -16.81 3.54
CA SER A 452 18.95 -17.38 4.78
C SER A 452 20.39 -17.82 4.60
N ALA A 453 21.20 -17.77 5.66
CA ALA A 453 22.62 -18.11 5.66
C ALA A 453 23.51 -17.24 4.75
N GLN A 454 23.00 -16.10 4.29
CA GLN A 454 23.71 -15.15 3.41
C GLN A 454 25.04 -14.68 4.00
N PHE A 455 25.09 -14.47 5.31
CA PHE A 455 26.32 -14.03 6.00
C PHE A 455 27.46 -15.03 5.87
N LEU A 456 27.18 -16.34 5.87
CA LEU A 456 28.21 -17.36 5.69
C LEU A 456 28.76 -17.35 4.26
N ILE A 457 27.90 -17.08 3.28
CA ILE A 457 28.30 -17.00 1.86
C ILE A 457 29.08 -15.71 1.59
N ASP A 458 28.65 -14.58 2.18
CA ASP A 458 29.37 -13.32 2.08
C ASP A 458 30.77 -13.39 2.71
N SER A 459 30.89 -14.02 3.87
CA SER A 459 32.18 -14.25 4.56
C SER A 459 33.14 -15.09 3.70
N GLU A 460 32.64 -16.13 3.04
CA GLU A 460 33.44 -16.97 2.14
C GLU A 460 33.85 -16.19 0.86
N SER A 461 32.94 -15.38 0.34
CA SER A 461 33.21 -14.50 -0.82
C SER A 461 34.30 -13.47 -0.51
N ASN A 462 34.19 -12.79 0.63
CA ASN A 462 35.17 -11.80 1.08
C ASN A 462 36.54 -12.44 1.32
N LEU A 463 36.61 -13.64 1.91
CA LEU A 463 37.85 -14.38 2.10
C LEU A 463 38.51 -14.75 0.76
N THR A 464 37.70 -15.23 -0.21
CA THR A 464 38.17 -15.59 -1.54
C THR A 464 38.72 -14.38 -2.31
N GLN A 465 38.06 -13.22 -2.21
CA GLN A 465 38.54 -11.96 -2.79
C GLN A 465 39.83 -11.47 -2.13
N ALA A 466 39.93 -11.55 -0.82
CA ALA A 466 41.16 -11.17 -0.08
C ALA A 466 42.35 -12.06 -0.46
N ILE A 467 42.15 -13.35 -0.65
CA ILE A 467 43.20 -14.29 -1.10
C ILE A 467 43.62 -13.93 -2.53
N ARG A 468 42.71 -13.67 -3.47
CA ARG A 468 43.05 -13.26 -4.83
C ARG A 468 43.82 -11.93 -4.87
N ALA A 469 43.44 -10.95 -4.05
CA ALA A 469 44.14 -9.68 -3.98
C ALA A 469 45.59 -9.80 -3.43
N LEU A 470 45.86 -10.80 -2.59
CA LEU A 470 47.21 -11.13 -2.13
C LEU A 470 48.04 -11.83 -3.19
N ASP A 471 47.38 -12.61 -4.05
CA ASP A 471 48.07 -13.30 -5.17
C ASP A 471 48.36 -12.36 -6.36
N GLU A 472 47.65 -11.25 -6.49
CA GLU A 472 47.80 -10.23 -7.55
C GLU A 472 48.79 -9.08 -7.19
N GLU A 473 49.40 -9.07 -6.00
CA GLU A 473 50.35 -8.05 -5.64
C GLU A 473 51.65 -8.23 -6.49
N PRO A 474 51.92 -7.38 -7.48
CA PRO A 474 53.11 -7.54 -8.33
C PRO A 474 54.35 -7.34 -7.47
N ALA A 475 55.33 -8.24 -7.64
CA ALA A 475 56.64 -8.13 -7.05
C ALA A 475 57.17 -6.72 -7.25
N GLN A 476 57.32 -5.97 -6.17
CA GLN A 476 57.92 -4.65 -6.20
C GLN A 476 59.37 -4.79 -6.71
N GLU A 477 59.65 -4.18 -7.84
CA GLU A 477 60.99 -3.95 -8.34
C GLU A 477 61.85 -3.35 -7.22
N GLU A 478 62.90 -4.09 -6.83
CA GLU A 478 64.01 -3.56 -6.03
C GLU A 478 64.61 -2.36 -6.76
N THR A 479 64.19 -1.17 -6.43
CA THR A 479 64.82 0.04 -6.89
C THR A 479 66.06 0.28 -6.04
N GLU A 480 67.18 0.02 -6.69
CA GLU A 480 68.57 0.32 -6.33
C GLU A 480 68.72 1.63 -5.55
N ALA A 481 69.33 1.57 -4.39
CA ALA A 481 69.71 2.73 -3.56
C ALA A 481 70.81 3.58 -4.20
N PRO A 482 70.66 4.89 -4.34
CA PRO A 482 71.81 5.74 -4.65
C PRO A 482 72.58 6.06 -3.38
N ALA A 483 73.90 5.87 -3.55
CA ALA A 483 74.96 6.05 -2.58
C ALA A 483 75.00 7.42 -1.87
N ALA A 484 75.53 7.34 -0.67
CA ALA A 484 75.83 8.39 0.25
C ALA A 484 76.64 9.57 -0.39
N GLY A 485 76.18 10.78 -0.18
CA GLY A 485 76.88 12.04 -0.35
C GLY A 485 76.89 12.80 0.95
N THR A 486 78.11 12.92 1.48
CA THR A 486 78.49 13.61 2.69
C THR A 486 78.27 15.14 2.67
N ALA A 487 78.03 15.65 3.86
CA ALA A 487 78.63 16.84 4.47
C ALA A 487 77.91 18.21 4.42
N HIS A 488 77.88 18.73 5.60
CA HIS A 488 78.08 20.10 6.08
C HIS A 488 76.87 21.00 6.39
N ASN A 489 76.64 21.10 7.68
CA ASN A 489 76.95 22.26 8.59
C ASN A 489 76.26 23.63 8.29
N HIS A 490 75.79 24.17 9.42
CA HIS A 490 75.54 25.58 9.82
C HIS A 490 74.12 26.15 9.62
N HIS A 491 73.45 26.45 10.53
CA HIS A 491 73.27 27.41 11.63
C HIS A 491 71.89 27.16 12.31
#